data_3a95ab8e6510018ffc2c0431ccc9df39
#
_entry.id   3a95ab8e6510018ffc2c0431ccc9df39
#
_cell.length_a   1.000
_cell.length_b   1.000
_cell.length_c   1.000
_cell.angle_alpha   90.00
_cell.angle_beta   90.00
_cell.angle_gamma   90.00
#
_symmetry.space_group_name_H-M   'P 1'
#
loop_
_entity.id
_entity.type
_entity.pdbx_description
1 polymer ?
#
loop_
_entity_poly.entity_id
_entity_poly.type
_entity_poly.pdbx_seq_one_letter_code
_entity_poly.pdbx_strand_id
1 'polypeptide(L)'
;IFDESYIERGEKLRQCLRTPNTLKLYRDVLRDMETEALEQMKSFYDQFEGELEGHALTPEDLKGGARGIGSYFRKLRDGRLSDKDVLNATLQNSLADAKNWATKTSSRKDNIICLAETSLMPLLQEAERMRPQRNRTLNSCRLSLQHLNKLQLLNHIDEEVRTLNREHNRFLLSDTNALLHKLVREGDSSFVFEKIGANIRNVMIDEFQDTSRMQWDNFRLLLLEGLSQGADSLIVGDVKQSIYRWRNGDWGILNSLGNEELKMENRESSSPLNNFPVRVETLKTNRRSETNIIRFNNQVFTAAIDYLNALHLNELKEDCLPLKRAYADVVQESPKNTEYGYVKAAFLEPDDEHNYTEQTLLALGEEVQRLLEEGVTLNDITILVRKNKNIPPIADYFDKELHLSVVSDEAFRLDASLAICMLMDALRCLSNPENRIAEAALMENYKLQMTNDEQPKFTTATPLPEAFTSRRETLRLMPLYELLEELFSIFGMSRIEKQDAYLFSFFDAVTEYLQSNSSELDSFIRYWDETLCSKTIPSGEMDGIRIFSIHKSKGLEFHTVLIPF
;
A
#
# COMPACT_ATOMS: atom_id res chain seq x y z
N ILE A 1 -7.99 -5.17 -8.98
CA ILE A 1 -9.19 -5.96 -9.31
C ILE A 1 -10.39 -5.44 -8.55
N PHE A 2 -10.20 -4.96 -7.35
CA PHE A 2 -11.25 -4.42 -6.45
C PHE A 2 -11.34 -2.90 -6.46
N ASP A 3 -10.66 -2.22 -7.38
CA ASP A 3 -10.81 -0.79 -7.59
C ASP A 3 -12.20 -0.51 -8.19
N GLU A 4 -12.96 0.36 -7.55
CA GLU A 4 -14.29 0.76 -8.02
C GLU A 4 -14.25 1.35 -9.42
N SER A 5 -13.21 2.11 -9.75
CA SER A 5 -12.99 2.62 -11.10
C SER A 5 -12.79 1.50 -12.13
N TYR A 6 -12.20 0.38 -11.72
CA TYR A 6 -12.11 -0.83 -12.55
C TYR A 6 -13.47 -1.52 -12.70
N ILE A 7 -14.27 -1.54 -11.66
CA ILE A 7 -15.62 -2.11 -11.70
C ILE A 7 -16.55 -1.26 -12.57
N GLU A 8 -16.54 0.06 -12.43
CA GLU A 8 -17.38 0.97 -13.20
C GLU A 8 -17.02 1.10 -14.69
N ARG A 9 -15.73 1.15 -15.01
CA ARG A 9 -15.22 1.13 -16.39
C ARG A 9 -15.12 -0.28 -16.96
N GLY A 10 -15.32 -1.28 -16.11
CA GLY A 10 -14.76 -2.59 -16.27
C GLY A 10 -15.57 -3.58 -17.07
N GLU A 11 -16.87 -3.37 -17.33
CA GLU A 11 -17.62 -4.38 -18.07
C GLU A 11 -17.23 -4.40 -19.54
N LYS A 12 -17.07 -3.25 -20.16
CA LYS A 12 -16.54 -3.12 -21.53
C LYS A 12 -15.09 -3.58 -21.62
N LEU A 13 -14.25 -3.18 -20.66
CA LEU A 13 -12.84 -3.61 -20.60
C LEU A 13 -12.73 -5.12 -20.36
N ARG A 14 -13.53 -5.68 -19.45
CA ARG A 14 -13.58 -7.12 -19.20
C ARG A 14 -14.01 -7.91 -20.45
N GLN A 15 -15.03 -7.44 -21.16
CA GLN A 15 -15.42 -8.05 -22.44
C GLN A 15 -14.28 -8.02 -23.45
N CYS A 16 -13.57 -6.91 -23.56
CA CYS A 16 -12.37 -6.82 -24.42
C CYS A 16 -11.27 -7.79 -23.99
N LEU A 17 -11.01 -7.92 -22.68
CA LEU A 17 -9.99 -8.82 -22.13
C LEU A 17 -10.36 -10.31 -22.31
N ARG A 18 -11.64 -10.63 -22.38
CA ARG A 18 -12.17 -12.00 -22.60
C ARG A 18 -12.03 -12.47 -24.06
N THR A 19 -11.95 -11.54 -24.99
CA THR A 19 -11.92 -11.89 -26.42
C THR A 19 -10.49 -11.89 -26.94
N PRO A 20 -9.86 -13.06 -27.19
CA PRO A 20 -8.46 -13.15 -27.64
C PRO A 20 -8.15 -12.30 -28.86
N ASN A 21 -9.07 -12.24 -29.84
CA ASN A 21 -8.92 -11.42 -31.03
C ASN A 21 -8.90 -9.92 -30.72
N THR A 22 -9.71 -9.45 -29.80
CA THR A 22 -9.73 -8.04 -29.38
C THR A 22 -8.44 -7.64 -28.67
N LEU A 23 -7.89 -8.53 -27.82
CA LEU A 23 -6.59 -8.30 -27.18
C LEU A 23 -5.45 -8.24 -28.19
N LYS A 24 -5.48 -9.12 -29.20
CA LYS A 24 -4.49 -9.11 -30.29
C LYS A 24 -4.57 -7.80 -31.07
N LEU A 25 -5.77 -7.42 -31.50
CA LEU A 25 -6.00 -6.16 -32.22
C LEU A 25 -5.55 -4.95 -31.38
N TYR A 26 -5.88 -4.91 -30.11
CA TYR A 26 -5.46 -3.81 -29.22
C TYR A 26 -3.94 -3.74 -29.07
N ARG A 27 -3.28 -4.90 -28.97
CA ARG A 27 -1.81 -4.99 -28.93
C ARG A 27 -1.18 -4.48 -30.22
N ASP A 28 -1.76 -4.84 -31.36
CA ASP A 28 -1.27 -4.42 -32.67
C ASP A 28 -1.44 -2.90 -32.83
N VAL A 29 -2.60 -2.33 -32.49
CA VAL A 29 -2.83 -0.88 -32.49
C VAL A 29 -1.83 -0.13 -31.59
N LEU A 30 -1.54 -0.64 -30.39
CA LEU A 30 -0.55 -0.01 -29.50
C LEU A 30 0.86 -0.03 -30.10
N ARG A 31 1.24 -1.11 -30.80
CA ARG A 31 2.53 -1.22 -31.51
C ARG A 31 2.60 -0.28 -32.69
N ASP A 32 1.52 -0.16 -33.46
CA ASP A 32 1.44 0.76 -34.58
C ASP A 32 1.57 2.21 -34.08
N MET A 33 0.89 2.59 -33.01
CA MET A 33 1.01 3.92 -32.38
C MET A 33 2.44 4.19 -31.86
N GLU A 34 3.11 3.19 -31.30
CA GLU A 34 4.51 3.29 -30.85
C GLU A 34 5.42 3.52 -32.04
N THR A 35 5.26 2.73 -33.11
CA THR A 35 6.04 2.81 -34.34
C THR A 35 5.84 4.15 -35.01
N GLU A 36 4.58 4.60 -35.19
CA GLU A 36 4.27 5.90 -35.79
C GLU A 36 4.90 7.06 -35.00
N ALA A 37 4.83 7.01 -33.65
CA ALA A 37 5.44 8.05 -32.80
C ALA A 37 6.96 8.11 -32.97
N LEU A 38 7.62 6.97 -33.10
CA LEU A 38 9.07 6.87 -33.34
C LEU A 38 9.46 7.33 -34.73
N GLU A 39 8.73 6.90 -35.75
CA GLU A 39 8.98 7.29 -37.17
C GLU A 39 8.82 8.80 -37.36
N GLN A 40 7.80 9.40 -36.79
CA GLN A 40 7.62 10.84 -36.83
C GLN A 40 8.76 11.60 -36.17
N MET A 41 9.27 11.14 -35.03
CA MET A 41 10.42 11.78 -34.40
C MET A 41 11.73 11.53 -35.14
N LYS A 42 11.87 10.36 -35.74
CA LYS A 42 13.01 10.03 -36.62
C LYS A 42 13.04 10.89 -37.88
N SER A 43 11.88 11.21 -38.48
CA SER A 43 11.81 12.04 -39.67
C SER A 43 12.44 13.43 -39.47
N PHE A 44 12.41 13.99 -38.26
CA PHE A 44 13.11 15.23 -37.94
C PHE A 44 14.63 15.08 -37.97
N TYR A 45 15.16 13.93 -37.58
CA TYR A 45 16.59 13.63 -37.77
C TYR A 45 16.95 13.51 -39.25
N ASP A 46 16.15 12.78 -40.03
CA ASP A 46 16.40 12.56 -41.45
C ASP A 46 16.34 13.89 -42.23
N GLN A 47 15.41 14.79 -41.89
CA GLN A 47 15.34 16.14 -42.45
C GLN A 47 16.55 17.00 -42.04
N PHE A 48 16.94 16.95 -40.76
CA PHE A 48 18.11 17.66 -40.26
C PHE A 48 19.40 17.23 -41.00
N GLU A 49 19.59 15.93 -41.19
CA GLU A 49 20.74 15.38 -41.89
C GLU A 49 20.72 15.76 -43.39
N GLY A 50 19.54 15.68 -44.02
CA GLY A 50 19.38 16.09 -45.42
C GLY A 50 19.66 17.58 -45.68
N GLU A 51 19.24 18.47 -44.75
CA GLU A 51 19.55 19.92 -44.83
C GLU A 51 21.05 20.19 -44.70
N LEU A 52 21.74 19.48 -43.80
CA LEU A 52 23.19 19.60 -43.67
C LEU A 52 23.93 19.08 -44.89
N GLU A 53 23.57 17.92 -45.44
CA GLU A 53 24.17 17.32 -46.62
C GLU A 53 23.97 18.20 -47.84
N GLY A 54 22.78 18.79 -48.04
CA GLY A 54 22.47 19.73 -49.11
C GLY A 54 23.38 20.96 -49.14
N HIS A 55 23.94 21.33 -47.98
CA HIS A 55 24.88 22.45 -47.84
C HIS A 55 26.34 22.01 -47.63
N ALA A 56 26.65 20.74 -47.89
CA ALA A 56 27.96 20.12 -47.67
C ALA A 56 28.51 20.33 -46.24
N LEU A 57 27.60 20.28 -45.23
CA LEU A 57 27.90 20.40 -43.81
C LEU A 57 27.68 19.05 -43.15
N THR A 58 28.33 18.89 -42.01
CA THR A 58 28.14 17.74 -41.12
C THR A 58 27.76 18.22 -39.70
N PRO A 59 27.18 17.39 -38.85
CA PRO A 59 26.89 17.77 -37.47
C PRO A 59 28.14 18.26 -36.70
N GLU A 60 29.32 17.84 -37.08
CA GLU A 60 30.62 18.25 -36.52
C GLU A 60 31.00 19.71 -36.84
N ASP A 61 30.47 20.25 -37.96
CA ASP A 61 30.70 21.66 -38.33
C ASP A 61 29.90 22.63 -37.46
N LEU A 62 28.85 22.13 -36.80
CA LEU A 62 28.01 22.91 -35.91
C LEU A 62 28.70 23.18 -34.54
N LYS A 63 28.24 24.19 -33.83
CA LYS A 63 28.75 24.51 -32.47
C LYS A 63 28.58 23.34 -31.51
N GLY A 64 29.68 22.93 -30.92
CA GLY A 64 29.74 21.76 -30.02
C GLY A 64 29.90 20.43 -30.72
N GLY A 65 29.97 20.39 -32.04
CA GLY A 65 30.21 19.19 -32.85
C GLY A 65 29.23 18.05 -32.49
N ALA A 66 29.79 16.86 -32.35
CA ALA A 66 29.01 15.66 -32.02
C ALA A 66 28.19 15.77 -30.67
N ARG A 67 28.58 16.64 -29.75
CA ARG A 67 27.87 16.90 -28.49
C ARG A 67 26.95 18.14 -28.53
N GLY A 68 26.96 18.87 -29.65
CA GLY A 68 26.12 20.04 -29.90
C GLY A 68 24.66 19.68 -30.17
N ILE A 69 23.99 20.58 -30.93
CA ILE A 69 22.55 20.40 -31.27
C ILE A 69 22.30 19.13 -32.10
N GLY A 70 23.25 18.64 -32.88
CA GLY A 70 23.14 17.35 -33.59
C GLY A 70 22.90 16.17 -32.65
N SER A 71 23.34 16.25 -31.40
CA SER A 71 23.03 15.21 -30.40
C SER A 71 21.54 15.14 -30.04
N TYR A 72 20.83 16.28 -30.08
CA TYR A 72 19.38 16.32 -29.88
C TYR A 72 18.66 15.51 -30.96
N PHE A 73 18.93 15.79 -32.22
CA PHE A 73 18.30 15.07 -33.35
C PHE A 73 18.65 13.56 -33.34
N ARG A 74 19.89 13.20 -32.99
CA ARG A 74 20.26 11.78 -32.79
C ARG A 74 19.44 11.10 -31.70
N LYS A 75 19.18 11.81 -30.58
CA LYS A 75 18.32 11.26 -29.53
C LYS A 75 16.89 11.06 -29.99
N LEU A 76 16.35 11.95 -30.81
CA LEU A 76 15.03 11.76 -31.44
C LEU A 76 15.01 10.50 -32.33
N ARG A 77 16.02 10.30 -33.16
CA ARG A 77 16.18 9.08 -33.99
C ARG A 77 16.22 7.82 -33.11
N ASP A 78 16.96 7.88 -32.00
CA ASP A 78 17.15 6.74 -31.10
C ASP A 78 15.94 6.54 -30.15
N GLY A 79 14.86 7.32 -30.29
CA GLY A 79 13.66 7.20 -29.46
C GLY A 79 13.84 7.66 -28.01
N ARG A 80 14.86 8.47 -27.71
CA ARG A 80 15.11 9.08 -26.40
C ARG A 80 14.43 10.43 -26.32
N LEU A 81 13.14 10.42 -26.00
CA LEU A 81 12.29 11.59 -26.07
C LEU A 81 12.04 12.27 -24.71
N SER A 82 12.55 11.72 -23.60
CA SER A 82 12.27 12.23 -22.26
C SER A 82 12.96 13.60 -22.02
N ASP A 83 12.37 14.43 -21.20
CA ASP A 83 12.94 15.73 -20.82
C ASP A 83 14.34 15.59 -20.22
N LYS A 84 14.56 14.53 -19.42
CA LYS A 84 15.86 14.23 -18.81
C LYS A 84 16.94 13.92 -19.87
N ASP A 85 16.55 13.35 -21.00
CA ASP A 85 17.49 13.02 -22.06
C ASP A 85 17.85 14.22 -22.94
N VAL A 86 16.88 15.09 -23.25
CA VAL A 86 17.02 16.10 -24.30
C VAL A 86 17.15 17.52 -23.80
N LEU A 87 16.52 17.88 -22.67
CA LEU A 87 16.58 19.27 -22.18
C LEU A 87 17.97 19.58 -21.62
N ASN A 88 18.63 20.52 -22.26
CA ASN A 88 19.92 21.04 -21.82
C ASN A 88 20.13 22.50 -22.29
N ALA A 89 21.15 23.16 -21.80
CA ALA A 89 21.49 24.53 -22.17
C ALA A 89 21.77 24.69 -23.68
N THR A 90 22.31 23.65 -24.34
CA THR A 90 22.58 23.67 -25.78
C THR A 90 21.28 23.80 -26.58
N LEU A 91 20.26 23.00 -26.24
CA LEU A 91 18.95 23.07 -26.89
C LEU A 91 18.31 24.46 -26.69
N GLN A 92 18.29 24.95 -25.46
CA GLN A 92 17.70 26.27 -25.13
C GLN A 92 18.40 27.40 -25.90
N ASN A 93 19.73 27.38 -25.93
CA ASN A 93 20.51 28.37 -26.67
C ASN A 93 20.27 28.29 -28.19
N SER A 94 20.14 27.07 -28.74
CA SER A 94 19.90 26.88 -30.18
C SER A 94 18.48 27.27 -30.60
N LEU A 95 17.50 27.15 -29.71
CA LEU A 95 16.13 27.65 -29.89
C LEU A 95 16.04 29.19 -29.82
N ALA A 96 16.95 29.83 -29.08
CA ALA A 96 16.91 31.28 -28.82
C ALA A 96 17.51 32.11 -29.97
N ASP A 97 18.64 31.68 -30.55
CA ASP A 97 19.35 32.47 -31.56
C ASP A 97 20.15 31.55 -32.53
N ALA A 98 20.01 31.79 -33.82
CA ALA A 98 20.74 31.09 -34.90
C ALA A 98 22.27 31.23 -34.77
N LYS A 99 22.78 32.32 -34.19
CA LYS A 99 24.21 32.50 -33.93
C LYS A 99 24.80 31.44 -32.99
N ASN A 100 23.96 30.78 -32.22
CA ASN A 100 24.36 29.68 -31.35
C ASN A 100 24.62 28.36 -32.07
N TRP A 101 24.29 28.24 -33.34
CA TRP A 101 24.55 27.06 -34.14
C TRP A 101 25.97 27.02 -34.74
N ALA A 102 26.62 28.17 -34.88
CA ALA A 102 27.96 28.27 -35.45
C ALA A 102 29.04 28.53 -34.39
N THR A 103 30.22 27.97 -34.61
CA THR A 103 31.42 28.27 -33.82
C THR A 103 32.01 29.62 -34.28
N LYS A 104 32.48 30.47 -33.34
CA LYS A 104 32.99 31.79 -33.66
C LYS A 104 34.19 31.81 -34.64
N THR A 105 34.94 30.70 -34.63
CA THR A 105 36.19 30.52 -35.45
C THR A 105 35.94 29.72 -36.73
N SER A 106 34.72 29.31 -37.02
CA SER A 106 34.43 28.55 -38.25
C SER A 106 34.51 29.42 -39.51
N SER A 107 35.19 28.93 -40.52
CA SER A 107 35.24 29.55 -41.86
C SER A 107 33.89 29.53 -42.58
N ARG A 108 32.97 28.64 -42.15
CA ARG A 108 31.62 28.48 -42.74
C ARG A 108 30.53 29.14 -41.87
N LYS A 109 30.91 30.02 -40.95
CA LYS A 109 30.01 30.58 -39.93
C LYS A 109 28.75 31.21 -40.53
N ASP A 110 28.91 32.07 -41.52
CA ASP A 110 27.78 32.82 -42.10
C ASP A 110 26.81 31.86 -42.85
N ASN A 111 27.34 30.84 -43.48
CA ASN A 111 26.54 29.82 -44.14
C ASN A 111 25.73 29.00 -43.12
N ILE A 112 26.34 28.61 -41.99
CA ILE A 112 25.66 27.88 -40.90
C ILE A 112 24.58 28.74 -40.28
N ILE A 113 24.82 30.03 -40.05
CA ILE A 113 23.82 30.94 -39.44
C ILE A 113 22.64 31.11 -40.42
N CYS A 114 22.89 31.33 -41.71
CA CYS A 114 21.84 31.47 -42.70
C CYS A 114 20.99 30.20 -42.79
N LEU A 115 21.61 28.99 -42.83
CA LEU A 115 20.91 27.72 -42.83
C LEU A 115 20.11 27.49 -41.52
N ALA A 116 20.69 27.91 -40.39
CA ALA A 116 19.99 27.82 -39.10
C ALA A 116 18.73 28.69 -39.07
N GLU A 117 18.78 29.93 -39.57
CA GLU A 117 17.63 30.82 -39.64
C GLU A 117 16.55 30.35 -40.63
N THR A 118 16.96 29.82 -41.79
CA THR A 118 16.01 29.45 -42.86
C THR A 118 15.36 28.08 -42.66
N SER A 119 16.10 27.08 -42.14
CA SER A 119 15.64 25.70 -42.09
C SER A 119 15.79 25.05 -40.73
N LEU A 120 16.96 25.11 -40.07
CA LEU A 120 17.23 24.25 -38.91
C LEU A 120 16.53 24.70 -37.63
N MET A 121 16.38 26.01 -37.38
CA MET A 121 15.63 26.49 -36.22
C MET A 121 14.13 26.23 -36.30
N PRO A 122 13.45 26.51 -37.45
CA PRO A 122 12.05 26.09 -37.65
C PRO A 122 11.85 24.58 -37.46
N LEU A 123 12.76 23.76 -37.99
CA LEU A 123 12.73 22.30 -37.80
C LEU A 123 12.87 21.91 -36.35
N LEU A 124 13.80 22.54 -35.60
CA LEU A 124 14.01 22.29 -34.16
C LEU A 124 12.80 22.72 -33.34
N GLN A 125 12.21 23.87 -33.64
CA GLN A 125 11.02 24.37 -32.94
C GLN A 125 9.83 23.43 -33.13
N GLU A 126 9.61 22.94 -34.34
CA GLU A 126 8.52 22.00 -34.65
C GLU A 126 8.77 20.63 -33.99
N ALA A 127 10.01 20.12 -34.01
CA ALA A 127 10.40 18.90 -33.33
C ALA A 127 10.14 18.99 -31.83
N GLU A 128 10.54 20.11 -31.18
CA GLU A 128 10.34 20.30 -29.73
C GLU A 128 8.86 20.53 -29.38
N ARG A 129 8.07 21.13 -30.26
CA ARG A 129 6.62 21.26 -30.09
C ARG A 129 5.92 19.90 -30.07
N MET A 130 6.36 18.96 -30.90
CA MET A 130 5.75 17.63 -31.03
C MET A 130 6.30 16.62 -30.03
N ARG A 131 7.56 16.71 -29.66
CA ARG A 131 8.27 15.74 -28.81
C ARG A 131 7.55 15.39 -27.50
N PRO A 132 7.06 16.35 -26.69
CA PRO A 132 6.43 16.01 -25.40
C PRO A 132 5.20 15.13 -25.57
N GLN A 133 4.38 15.41 -26.60
CA GLN A 133 3.21 14.59 -26.89
C GLN A 133 3.60 13.19 -27.38
N ARG A 134 4.59 13.08 -28.27
CA ARG A 134 5.08 11.78 -28.77
C ARG A 134 5.74 10.96 -27.67
N ASN A 135 6.46 11.60 -26.74
CA ASN A 135 6.99 10.95 -25.56
C ASN A 135 5.87 10.38 -24.65
N ARG A 136 4.78 11.13 -24.46
CA ARG A 136 3.61 10.62 -23.73
C ARG A 136 2.98 9.42 -24.41
N THR A 137 2.77 9.48 -25.74
CA THR A 137 2.23 8.38 -26.53
C THR A 137 3.11 7.14 -26.39
N LEU A 138 4.42 7.28 -26.61
CA LEU A 138 5.40 6.19 -26.50
C LEU A 138 5.37 5.52 -25.12
N ASN A 139 5.44 6.32 -24.06
CA ASN A 139 5.41 5.81 -22.70
C ASN A 139 4.07 5.14 -22.37
N SER A 140 2.94 5.70 -22.81
CA SER A 140 1.61 5.12 -22.61
C SER A 140 1.48 3.78 -23.32
N CYS A 141 1.93 3.67 -24.57
CA CYS A 141 1.92 2.42 -25.31
C CYS A 141 2.78 1.35 -24.64
N ARG A 142 4.01 1.69 -24.24
CA ARG A 142 4.93 0.77 -23.58
C ARG A 142 4.39 0.28 -22.22
N LEU A 143 3.88 1.17 -21.41
CA LEU A 143 3.25 0.80 -20.12
C LEU A 143 2.02 -0.09 -20.33
N SER A 144 1.17 0.24 -21.30
CA SER A 144 0.00 -0.57 -21.63
C SER A 144 0.39 -1.97 -22.08
N LEU A 145 1.36 -2.09 -23.01
CA LEU A 145 1.87 -3.38 -23.47
C LEU A 145 2.50 -4.21 -22.35
N GLN A 146 3.26 -3.57 -21.46
CA GLN A 146 3.90 -4.23 -20.31
C GLN A 146 2.89 -4.83 -19.34
N HIS A 147 1.73 -4.16 -19.15
CA HIS A 147 0.74 -4.57 -18.16
C HIS A 147 -0.44 -5.35 -18.73
N LEU A 148 -0.60 -5.40 -20.05
CA LEU A 148 -1.76 -6.04 -20.71
C LEU A 148 -1.92 -7.52 -20.32
N ASN A 149 -0.82 -8.29 -20.29
CA ASN A 149 -0.85 -9.69 -19.88
C ASN A 149 -1.21 -9.86 -18.39
N LYS A 150 -0.78 -8.92 -17.54
CA LYS A 150 -1.14 -8.92 -16.12
C LYS A 150 -2.63 -8.66 -15.93
N LEU A 151 -3.20 -7.71 -16.67
CA LEU A 151 -4.64 -7.44 -16.66
C LEU A 151 -5.44 -8.65 -17.13
N GLN A 152 -4.98 -9.35 -18.15
CA GLN A 152 -5.61 -10.57 -18.64
C GLN A 152 -5.59 -11.67 -17.56
N LEU A 153 -4.43 -11.89 -16.92
CA LEU A 153 -4.30 -12.85 -15.82
C LEU A 153 -5.24 -12.51 -14.66
N LEU A 154 -5.29 -11.25 -14.27
CA LEU A 154 -6.18 -10.79 -13.21
C LEU A 154 -7.66 -11.02 -13.55
N ASN A 155 -8.06 -10.84 -14.83
CA ASN A 155 -9.41 -11.14 -15.26
C ASN A 155 -9.74 -12.64 -15.18
N HIS A 156 -8.81 -13.52 -15.56
CA HIS A 156 -9.00 -14.96 -15.41
C HIS A 156 -9.11 -15.37 -13.95
N ILE A 157 -8.30 -14.80 -13.07
CA ILE A 157 -8.40 -15.03 -11.61
C ILE A 157 -9.77 -14.59 -11.09
N ASP A 158 -10.29 -13.41 -11.49
CA ASP A 158 -11.62 -12.94 -11.07
C ASP A 158 -12.72 -13.91 -11.55
N GLU A 159 -12.64 -14.39 -12.78
CA GLU A 159 -13.60 -15.37 -13.33
C GLU A 159 -13.59 -16.70 -12.56
N GLU A 160 -12.40 -17.20 -12.27
CA GLU A 160 -12.23 -18.45 -11.52
C GLU A 160 -12.73 -18.32 -10.09
N VAL A 161 -12.39 -17.24 -9.40
CA VAL A 161 -12.90 -16.94 -8.05
C VAL A 161 -14.43 -16.87 -8.03
N ARG A 162 -15.05 -16.23 -9.03
CA ARG A 162 -16.52 -16.17 -9.14
C ARG A 162 -17.15 -17.53 -9.41
N THR A 163 -16.46 -18.38 -10.18
CA THR A 163 -16.91 -19.74 -10.46
C THR A 163 -16.84 -20.60 -9.20
N LEU A 164 -15.70 -20.62 -8.51
CA LEU A 164 -15.52 -21.33 -7.24
C LEU A 164 -16.52 -20.87 -6.16
N ASN A 165 -16.76 -19.55 -6.06
CA ASN A 165 -17.74 -19.03 -5.10
C ASN A 165 -19.16 -19.52 -5.41
N ARG A 166 -19.55 -19.61 -6.69
CA ARG A 166 -20.85 -20.17 -7.09
C ARG A 166 -20.97 -21.66 -6.81
N GLU A 167 -19.93 -22.42 -7.11
CA GLU A 167 -19.89 -23.87 -6.87
C GLU A 167 -20.00 -24.21 -5.38
N HIS A 168 -19.36 -23.39 -4.53
CA HIS A 168 -19.38 -23.59 -3.08
C HIS A 168 -20.47 -22.79 -2.35
N ASN A 169 -21.40 -22.15 -3.06
CA ASN A 169 -22.42 -21.25 -2.49
C ASN A 169 -21.84 -20.20 -1.52
N ARG A 170 -20.67 -19.65 -1.84
CA ARG A 170 -19.98 -18.63 -1.05
C ARG A 170 -20.25 -17.25 -1.64
N PHE A 171 -20.38 -16.27 -0.75
CA PHE A 171 -20.52 -14.87 -1.10
C PHE A 171 -19.42 -14.06 -0.41
N LEU A 172 -18.66 -13.29 -1.19
CA LEU A 172 -17.61 -12.42 -0.63
C LEU A 172 -18.23 -11.13 -0.09
N LEU A 173 -17.87 -10.76 1.14
CA LEU A 173 -18.30 -9.48 1.73
C LEU A 173 -17.86 -8.27 0.89
N SER A 174 -16.72 -8.36 0.18
CA SER A 174 -16.26 -7.34 -0.76
C SER A 174 -17.25 -7.10 -1.91
N ASP A 175 -18.03 -8.10 -2.31
CA ASP A 175 -18.97 -7.99 -3.43
C ASP A 175 -20.31 -7.38 -3.01
N THR A 176 -20.57 -7.25 -1.69
CA THR A 176 -21.83 -6.71 -1.16
C THR A 176 -22.12 -5.31 -1.69
N ASN A 177 -21.12 -4.42 -1.66
CA ASN A 177 -21.27 -3.05 -2.14
C ASN A 177 -21.54 -2.99 -3.63
N ALA A 178 -20.87 -3.83 -4.43
CA ALA A 178 -21.06 -3.89 -5.88
C ALA A 178 -22.45 -4.46 -6.24
N LEU A 179 -22.90 -5.49 -5.52
CA LEU A 179 -24.24 -6.06 -5.70
C LEU A 179 -25.33 -5.04 -5.34
N LEU A 180 -25.21 -4.38 -4.19
CA LEU A 180 -26.15 -3.35 -3.77
C LEU A 180 -26.20 -2.20 -4.78
N HIS A 181 -25.04 -1.74 -5.24
CA HIS A 181 -24.94 -0.68 -6.25
C HIS A 181 -25.64 -1.07 -7.56
N LYS A 182 -25.47 -2.34 -8.00
CA LYS A 182 -26.16 -2.85 -9.17
C LYS A 182 -27.69 -2.88 -9.00
N LEU A 183 -28.18 -3.41 -7.88
CA LEU A 183 -29.60 -3.46 -7.54
C LEU A 183 -30.22 -2.07 -7.50
N VAL A 184 -29.51 -1.11 -6.94
CA VAL A 184 -29.96 0.29 -6.84
C VAL A 184 -30.03 0.97 -8.21
N ARG A 185 -29.09 0.70 -9.14
CA ARG A 185 -29.06 1.31 -10.47
C ARG A 185 -30.05 0.70 -11.48
N GLU A 186 -30.29 -0.61 -11.41
CA GLU A 186 -31.12 -1.34 -12.38
C GLU A 186 -32.66 -1.14 -12.17
N GLY A 187 -33.06 -0.29 -11.23
CA GLY A 187 -34.47 0.09 -11.03
C GLY A 187 -35.24 -0.77 -10.03
N ASP A 188 -34.62 -1.82 -9.47
CA ASP A 188 -35.15 -2.60 -8.34
C ASP A 188 -34.94 -1.89 -7.00
N SER A 189 -34.58 -0.61 -7.04
CA SER A 189 -34.39 0.23 -5.85
C SER A 189 -35.61 0.25 -4.95
N SER A 190 -36.84 0.17 -5.52
CA SER A 190 -38.07 0.12 -4.74
C SER A 190 -38.10 -1.03 -3.74
N PHE A 191 -37.62 -2.23 -4.11
CA PHE A 191 -37.64 -3.40 -3.22
C PHE A 191 -36.69 -3.29 -2.03
N VAL A 192 -35.48 -2.77 -2.24
CA VAL A 192 -34.51 -2.56 -1.16
C VAL A 192 -35.02 -1.45 -0.23
N PHE A 193 -35.57 -0.36 -0.79
CA PHE A 193 -36.07 0.75 -0.02
C PHE A 193 -37.43 0.44 0.64
N GLU A 194 -38.31 -0.34 0.02
CA GLU A 194 -39.53 -0.83 0.66
C GLU A 194 -39.24 -1.70 1.90
N LYS A 195 -38.20 -2.53 1.85
CA LYS A 195 -37.83 -3.38 3.00
C LYS A 195 -37.03 -2.66 4.09
N ILE A 196 -36.18 -1.71 3.74
CA ILE A 196 -35.24 -1.04 4.66
C ILE A 196 -35.63 0.42 4.87
N GLY A 197 -35.96 1.15 3.82
CA GLY A 197 -36.15 2.60 3.83
C GLY A 197 -37.40 3.08 4.57
N ALA A 198 -38.48 2.28 4.62
CA ALA A 198 -39.66 2.64 5.36
C ALA A 198 -39.48 2.77 6.88
N ASN A 199 -38.36 2.19 7.41
CA ASN A 199 -38.06 2.17 8.84
C ASN A 199 -36.86 3.04 9.24
N ILE A 200 -36.05 3.51 8.27
CA ILE A 200 -34.83 4.31 8.54
C ILE A 200 -35.15 5.77 8.17
N ARG A 201 -35.30 6.62 9.18
CA ARG A 201 -35.56 8.06 8.98
C ARG A 201 -34.27 8.89 9.10
N ASN A 202 -33.42 8.57 10.06
CA ASN A 202 -32.21 9.32 10.35
C ASN A 202 -31.01 8.45 10.00
N VAL A 203 -30.09 8.97 9.21
CA VAL A 203 -28.83 8.31 8.84
C VAL A 203 -27.68 9.01 9.55
N MET A 204 -26.90 8.26 10.33
CA MET A 204 -25.73 8.75 11.03
C MET A 204 -24.51 7.95 10.55
N ILE A 205 -23.51 8.62 10.01
CA ILE A 205 -22.29 7.99 9.48
C ILE A 205 -21.10 8.61 10.19
N ASP A 206 -20.32 7.77 10.88
CA ASP A 206 -19.06 8.15 11.49
C ASP A 206 -17.86 7.69 10.63
N GLU A 207 -16.67 8.23 10.87
CA GLU A 207 -15.44 7.96 10.13
C GLU A 207 -15.62 8.10 8.59
N PHE A 208 -16.39 9.08 8.18
CA PHE A 208 -16.86 9.22 6.79
C PHE A 208 -15.71 9.40 5.78
N GLN A 209 -14.55 9.92 6.19
CA GLN A 209 -13.36 10.07 5.35
C GLN A 209 -12.82 8.75 4.79
N ASP A 210 -13.23 7.61 5.36
CA ASP A 210 -12.84 6.29 4.91
C ASP A 210 -13.88 5.64 3.98
N THR A 211 -15.00 6.35 3.74
CA THR A 211 -16.07 5.88 2.86
C THR A 211 -15.60 5.91 1.41
N SER A 212 -15.83 4.82 0.68
CA SER A 212 -15.58 4.76 -0.75
C SER A 212 -16.72 5.42 -1.54
N ARG A 213 -16.46 5.81 -2.79
CA ARG A 213 -17.46 6.38 -3.69
C ARG A 213 -18.68 5.46 -3.86
N MET A 214 -18.45 4.17 -4.02
CA MET A 214 -19.52 3.17 -4.18
C MET A 214 -20.38 3.05 -2.92
N GLN A 215 -19.74 3.01 -1.74
CA GLN A 215 -20.46 3.02 -0.47
C GLN A 215 -21.31 4.29 -0.33
N TRP A 216 -20.72 5.44 -0.64
CA TRP A 216 -21.43 6.71 -0.60
C TRP A 216 -22.64 6.71 -1.53
N ASP A 217 -22.50 6.28 -2.78
CA ASP A 217 -23.60 6.21 -3.74
C ASP A 217 -24.74 5.30 -3.25
N ASN A 218 -24.44 4.24 -2.53
CA ASN A 218 -25.42 3.37 -1.90
C ASN A 218 -26.12 4.05 -0.71
N PHE A 219 -25.37 4.63 0.23
CA PHE A 219 -25.94 5.27 1.42
C PHE A 219 -26.63 6.60 1.13
N ARG A 220 -26.17 7.34 0.12
CA ARG A 220 -26.75 8.62 -0.28
C ARG A 220 -28.25 8.53 -0.57
N LEU A 221 -28.72 7.41 -1.10
CA LEU A 221 -30.13 7.22 -1.41
C LEU A 221 -30.99 7.07 -0.13
N LEU A 222 -30.50 6.32 0.87
CA LEU A 222 -31.17 6.23 2.18
C LEU A 222 -31.21 7.59 2.88
N LEU A 223 -30.12 8.33 2.80
CA LEU A 223 -30.03 9.67 3.35
C LEU A 223 -31.03 10.64 2.68
N LEU A 224 -31.12 10.60 1.35
CA LEU A 224 -32.09 11.40 0.58
C LEU A 224 -33.53 11.06 0.92
N GLU A 225 -33.85 9.79 1.11
CA GLU A 225 -35.19 9.36 1.50
C GLU A 225 -35.57 9.93 2.87
N GLY A 226 -34.70 9.81 3.88
CA GLY A 226 -34.92 10.40 5.20
C GLY A 226 -35.08 11.91 5.16
N LEU A 227 -34.21 12.62 4.43
CA LEU A 227 -34.27 14.07 4.25
C LEU A 227 -35.57 14.50 3.55
N SER A 228 -36.05 13.76 2.56
CA SER A 228 -37.30 14.05 1.85
C SER A 228 -38.54 13.94 2.76
N GLN A 229 -38.44 13.11 3.81
CA GLN A 229 -39.49 12.96 4.85
C GLN A 229 -39.32 13.98 5.98
N GLY A 230 -38.39 14.94 5.88
CA GLY A 230 -38.14 15.98 6.87
C GLY A 230 -37.35 15.50 8.08
N ALA A 231 -36.63 14.39 7.96
CA ALA A 231 -35.74 13.92 9.01
C ALA A 231 -34.31 14.50 8.87
N ASP A 232 -33.61 14.66 10.00
CA ASP A 232 -32.23 15.11 10.03
C ASP A 232 -31.28 13.91 9.94
N SER A 233 -30.12 14.13 9.34
CA SER A 233 -29.03 13.15 9.23
C SER A 233 -27.71 13.77 9.62
N LEU A 234 -26.75 12.95 10.07
CA LEU A 234 -25.46 13.39 10.57
C LEU A 234 -24.31 12.63 9.89
N ILE A 235 -23.36 13.38 9.39
CA ILE A 235 -22.11 12.84 8.86
C ILE A 235 -20.96 13.39 9.70
N VAL A 236 -20.13 12.51 10.26
CA VAL A 236 -18.99 12.87 11.09
C VAL A 236 -17.72 12.28 10.46
N GLY A 237 -16.66 13.07 10.44
CA GLY A 237 -15.37 12.62 9.91
C GLY A 237 -14.32 13.70 9.93
N ASP A 238 -13.08 13.28 9.72
CA ASP A 238 -11.92 14.17 9.62
C ASP A 238 -11.07 13.79 8.43
N VAL A 239 -11.01 14.64 7.41
CA VAL A 239 -10.24 14.40 6.17
C VAL A 239 -8.75 14.11 6.45
N LYS A 240 -8.20 14.68 7.55
CA LYS A 240 -6.81 14.50 7.98
C LYS A 240 -6.53 13.10 8.50
N GLN A 241 -7.57 12.36 8.92
CA GLN A 241 -7.47 10.99 9.44
C GLN A 241 -7.75 9.91 8.37
N SER A 242 -7.84 10.30 7.10
CA SER A 242 -8.04 9.34 6.00
C SER A 242 -6.76 8.55 5.71
N ILE A 243 -6.69 7.31 6.17
CA ILE A 243 -5.55 6.41 5.99
C ILE A 243 -5.90 5.11 5.24
N TYR A 244 -7.16 4.96 4.79
CA TYR A 244 -7.67 3.77 4.10
C TYR A 244 -7.88 3.97 2.58
N ARG A 245 -7.06 4.83 1.94
CA ARG A 245 -7.12 5.02 0.48
C ARG A 245 -6.87 3.71 -0.29
N TRP A 246 -6.07 2.82 0.24
CA TRP A 246 -5.83 1.48 -0.33
C TRP A 246 -7.06 0.55 -0.27
N ARG A 247 -8.09 0.91 0.52
CA ARG A 247 -9.44 0.31 0.54
C ARG A 247 -10.48 1.14 -0.21
N ASN A 248 -10.04 2.04 -1.09
CA ASN A 248 -10.87 2.97 -1.86
C ASN A 248 -11.58 4.05 -1.02
N GLY A 249 -11.16 4.32 0.21
CA GLY A 249 -11.61 5.48 0.97
C GLY A 249 -11.30 6.78 0.20
N ASP A 250 -12.30 7.63 0.03
CA ASP A 250 -12.19 8.89 -0.69
C ASP A 250 -12.58 10.08 0.20
N TRP A 251 -11.57 10.64 0.89
CA TRP A 251 -11.75 11.83 1.73
C TRP A 251 -12.27 13.05 0.94
N GLY A 252 -12.10 13.06 -0.39
CA GLY A 252 -12.59 14.13 -1.25
C GLY A 252 -14.11 14.26 -1.22
N ILE A 253 -14.83 13.17 -0.94
CA ILE A 253 -16.30 13.19 -0.78
C ILE A 253 -16.67 14.05 0.42
N LEU A 254 -16.07 13.81 1.60
CA LEU A 254 -16.31 14.60 2.81
C LEU A 254 -15.96 16.07 2.59
N ASN A 255 -14.79 16.33 1.99
CA ASN A 255 -14.32 17.68 1.69
C ASN A 255 -15.28 18.44 0.75
N SER A 256 -15.90 17.76 -0.22
CA SER A 256 -16.86 18.37 -1.15
C SER A 256 -18.22 18.64 -0.51
N LEU A 257 -18.67 17.81 0.44
CA LEU A 257 -19.95 18.01 1.12
C LEU A 257 -19.98 19.30 1.96
N GLY A 258 -18.85 19.65 2.55
CA GLY A 258 -18.70 20.84 3.40
C GLY A 258 -18.38 22.13 2.67
N ASN A 259 -18.09 22.10 1.37
CA ASN A 259 -17.56 23.26 0.64
C ASN A 259 -18.39 23.55 -0.62
N GLU A 260 -19.08 24.72 -0.62
CA GLU A 260 -19.92 25.12 -1.76
C GLU A 260 -19.12 25.42 -3.03
N GLU A 261 -17.87 25.93 -2.91
CA GLU A 261 -17.02 26.21 -4.07
C GLU A 261 -16.62 24.91 -4.79
N LEU A 262 -16.29 23.84 -4.04
CA LEU A 262 -15.96 22.54 -4.61
C LEU A 262 -17.16 21.82 -5.22
N LYS A 263 -18.38 22.11 -4.78
CA LYS A 263 -19.61 21.61 -5.41
C LYS A 263 -19.75 22.15 -6.84
N MET A 264 -19.30 23.37 -7.10
CA MET A 264 -19.33 24.00 -8.44
C MET A 264 -18.22 23.47 -9.36
N GLU A 265 -17.03 23.21 -8.84
CA GLU A 265 -15.87 22.69 -9.62
C GLU A 265 -16.09 21.23 -10.08
N ASN A 266 -16.68 20.42 -9.24
CA ASN A 266 -16.91 18.98 -9.49
C ASN A 266 -18.24 18.76 -10.19
N ARG A 267 -18.57 19.27 -11.34
CA ARG A 267 -19.73 18.95 -12.20
C ARG A 267 -20.88 18.07 -11.61
N GLU A 268 -20.90 17.83 -10.32
CA GLU A 268 -21.99 17.22 -9.54
C GLU A 268 -23.10 18.25 -9.23
N SER A 269 -23.18 19.31 -10.02
CA SER A 269 -24.18 20.38 -9.92
C SER A 269 -25.65 19.89 -10.00
N SER A 270 -25.85 18.60 -10.27
CA SER A 270 -27.16 17.94 -10.31
C SER A 270 -27.40 16.97 -9.15
N SER A 271 -26.58 16.95 -8.12
CA SER A 271 -26.82 16.06 -6.97
C SER A 271 -28.11 16.46 -6.24
N PRO A 272 -29.08 15.55 -6.05
CA PRO A 272 -30.30 15.84 -5.30
C PRO A 272 -30.07 16.34 -3.87
N LEU A 273 -28.87 16.04 -3.28
CA LEU A 273 -28.48 16.56 -1.96
C LEU A 273 -28.32 18.08 -1.92
N ASN A 274 -28.06 18.73 -3.05
CA ASN A 274 -27.94 20.19 -3.13
C ASN A 274 -29.26 20.92 -2.83
N ASN A 275 -30.39 20.20 -2.84
CA ASN A 275 -31.70 20.76 -2.51
C ASN A 275 -31.93 20.83 -0.98
N PHE A 276 -31.05 20.25 -0.17
CA PHE A 276 -31.18 20.24 1.28
C PHE A 276 -30.11 21.13 1.93
N PRO A 277 -30.45 21.90 2.98
CA PRO A 277 -29.48 22.71 3.69
C PRO A 277 -28.48 21.84 4.42
N VAL A 278 -27.20 22.13 4.24
CA VAL A 278 -26.10 21.47 4.95
C VAL A 278 -25.54 22.44 5.97
N ARG A 279 -25.52 22.05 7.25
CA ARG A 279 -24.89 22.78 8.32
C ARG A 279 -23.54 22.11 8.62
N VAL A 280 -22.44 22.83 8.44
CA VAL A 280 -21.10 22.35 8.74
C VAL A 280 -20.66 22.91 10.10
N GLU A 281 -20.26 22.02 11.00
CA GLU A 281 -19.68 22.38 12.29
C GLU A 281 -18.32 21.73 12.45
N THR A 282 -17.34 22.52 12.88
CA THR A 282 -15.98 22.04 13.17
C THR A 282 -15.80 21.87 14.67
N LEU A 283 -15.45 20.66 15.10
CA LEU A 283 -15.11 20.36 16.50
C LEU A 283 -13.63 20.69 16.74
N LYS A 284 -13.36 21.87 17.33
CA LYS A 284 -11.99 22.35 17.55
C LYS A 284 -11.35 21.82 18.81
N THR A 285 -12.15 21.42 19.81
CA THR A 285 -11.66 21.04 21.12
C THR A 285 -11.19 19.59 21.15
N ASN A 286 -9.90 19.38 21.39
CA ASN A 286 -9.32 18.06 21.65
C ASN A 286 -9.44 17.73 23.13
N ARG A 287 -10.24 16.71 23.46
CA ARG A 287 -10.49 16.26 24.85
C ARG A 287 -9.65 15.03 25.23
N ARG A 288 -8.99 14.41 24.26
CA ARG A 288 -8.18 13.18 24.44
C ARG A 288 -6.80 13.50 25.00
N SER A 289 -6.09 14.44 24.38
CA SER A 289 -4.68 14.70 24.64
C SER A 289 -4.46 15.83 25.65
N GLU A 290 -3.30 15.83 26.30
CA GLU A 290 -2.85 16.92 27.16
C GLU A 290 -2.37 18.13 26.36
N THR A 291 -2.36 19.31 26.98
CA THR A 291 -2.14 20.60 26.32
C THR A 291 -0.82 20.67 25.54
N ASN A 292 0.27 20.14 26.11
CA ASN A 292 1.58 20.21 25.43
C ASN A 292 1.62 19.32 24.17
N ILE A 293 0.91 18.18 24.18
CA ILE A 293 0.80 17.29 23.02
C ILE A 293 -0.02 17.98 21.91
N ILE A 294 -1.13 18.63 22.27
CA ILE A 294 -1.96 19.39 21.33
C ILE A 294 -1.15 20.52 20.68
N ARG A 295 -0.41 21.28 21.50
CA ARG A 295 0.45 22.38 21.04
C ARG A 295 1.53 21.89 20.08
N PHE A 296 2.20 20.79 20.42
CA PHE A 296 3.20 20.16 19.55
C PHE A 296 2.59 19.71 18.24
N ASN A 297 1.48 19.00 18.26
CA ASN A 297 0.81 18.53 17.06
C ASN A 297 0.37 19.68 16.16
N ASN A 298 -0.22 20.74 16.73
CA ASN A 298 -0.59 21.93 15.97
C ASN A 298 0.61 22.53 15.24
N GLN A 299 1.77 22.67 15.91
CA GLN A 299 2.99 23.22 15.32
C GLN A 299 3.55 22.32 14.22
N VAL A 300 3.66 21.00 14.50
CA VAL A 300 4.23 20.04 13.55
C VAL A 300 3.39 19.95 12.28
N PHE A 301 2.07 19.79 12.41
CA PHE A 301 1.20 19.64 11.23
C PHE A 301 1.11 20.92 10.42
N THR A 302 1.08 22.09 11.07
CA THR A 302 1.13 23.37 10.34
C THR A 302 2.45 23.51 9.56
N ALA A 303 3.59 23.29 10.21
CA ALA A 303 4.90 23.37 9.56
C ALA A 303 5.07 22.31 8.44
N ALA A 304 4.56 21.09 8.64
CA ALA A 304 4.60 20.03 7.64
C ALA A 304 3.80 20.38 6.38
N ILE A 305 2.63 21.01 6.53
CA ILE A 305 1.81 21.44 5.39
C ILE A 305 2.49 22.56 4.62
N ASP A 306 3.06 23.54 5.32
CA ASP A 306 3.81 24.64 4.68
C ASP A 306 5.02 24.10 3.90
N TYR A 307 5.75 23.16 4.49
CA TYR A 307 6.89 22.51 3.84
C TYR A 307 6.46 21.71 2.60
N LEU A 308 5.42 20.87 2.71
CA LEU A 308 4.91 20.07 1.59
C LEU A 308 4.37 20.94 0.46
N ASN A 309 3.70 22.05 0.78
CA ASN A 309 3.25 23.01 -0.22
C ASN A 309 4.41 23.68 -0.94
N ALA A 310 5.46 24.08 -0.21
CA ALA A 310 6.65 24.67 -0.80
C ALA A 310 7.37 23.69 -1.72
N LEU A 311 7.45 22.43 -1.32
CA LEU A 311 8.06 21.35 -2.11
C LEU A 311 7.27 21.09 -3.39
N HIS A 312 5.95 21.00 -3.30
CA HIS A 312 5.05 20.81 -4.44
C HIS A 312 5.12 21.98 -5.43
N LEU A 313 5.14 23.20 -4.92
CA LEU A 313 5.28 24.40 -5.74
C LEU A 313 6.62 24.45 -6.50
N ASN A 314 7.71 24.01 -5.86
CA ASN A 314 9.03 23.95 -6.49
C ASN A 314 9.12 22.87 -7.58
N GLU A 315 8.53 21.69 -7.35
CA GLU A 315 8.62 20.56 -8.27
C GLU A 315 7.63 20.65 -9.44
N LEU A 316 6.36 20.99 -9.16
CA LEU A 316 5.26 20.97 -10.14
C LEU A 316 4.85 22.36 -10.61
N LYS A 317 5.36 23.43 -9.98
CA LYS A 317 4.98 24.84 -10.25
C LYS A 317 3.48 25.13 -10.11
N GLU A 318 2.78 24.30 -9.34
CA GLU A 318 1.36 24.43 -9.05
C GLU A 318 1.14 24.45 -7.53
N ASP A 319 0.15 25.20 -7.08
CA ASP A 319 -0.23 25.25 -5.66
C ASP A 319 -1.06 24.02 -5.29
N CYS A 320 -0.74 23.36 -4.17
CA CYS A 320 -1.48 22.18 -3.69
C CYS A 320 -2.72 22.61 -2.90
N LEU A 321 -3.68 23.27 -3.58
CA LEU A 321 -4.93 23.73 -2.98
C LEU A 321 -5.70 22.66 -2.20
N PRO A 322 -5.84 21.39 -2.68
CA PRO A 322 -6.54 20.36 -1.94
C PRO A 322 -5.94 20.08 -0.56
N LEU A 323 -4.59 20.05 -0.46
CA LEU A 323 -3.89 19.82 0.79
C LEU A 323 -4.09 20.97 1.77
N LYS A 324 -3.95 22.22 1.31
CA LYS A 324 -4.19 23.42 2.13
C LYS A 324 -5.62 23.47 2.67
N ARG A 325 -6.61 23.14 1.83
CA ARG A 325 -8.02 23.10 2.23
C ARG A 325 -8.30 22.01 3.27
N ALA A 326 -7.73 20.82 3.06
CA ALA A 326 -7.91 19.68 3.96
C ALA A 326 -7.35 19.93 5.38
N TYR A 327 -6.34 20.80 5.49
CA TYR A 327 -5.69 21.13 6.75
C TYR A 327 -5.97 22.57 7.25
N ALA A 328 -6.94 23.26 6.67
CA ALA A 328 -7.28 24.62 7.07
C ALA A 328 -7.73 24.71 8.54
N ASP A 329 -8.29 23.65 9.09
CA ASP A 329 -8.78 23.53 10.47
C ASP A 329 -7.89 22.62 11.33
N VAL A 330 -6.59 22.51 11.04
CA VAL A 330 -5.67 21.60 11.73
C VAL A 330 -5.43 21.99 13.19
N VAL A 331 -5.58 23.27 13.53
CA VAL A 331 -5.31 23.78 14.87
C VAL A 331 -6.44 23.39 15.82
N GLN A 332 -6.07 22.65 16.85
CA GLN A 332 -6.97 22.20 17.91
C GLN A 332 -6.80 23.01 19.20
N GLU A 333 -7.87 23.14 19.95
CA GLU A 333 -7.93 23.84 21.22
C GLU A 333 -7.93 22.83 22.41
N SER A 334 -7.19 23.15 23.48
CA SER A 334 -7.25 22.37 24.71
C SER A 334 -8.35 22.90 25.61
N PRO A 335 -9.21 22.04 26.19
CA PRO A 335 -10.17 22.45 27.20
C PRO A 335 -9.50 22.69 28.58
N LYS A 336 -8.24 22.29 28.74
CA LYS A 336 -7.47 22.32 29.98
C LYS A 336 -6.54 23.53 30.01
N ASN A 337 -6.51 24.23 31.12
CA ASN A 337 -5.58 25.35 31.35
C ASN A 337 -4.24 24.89 32.00
N THR A 338 -3.98 23.59 32.01
CA THR A 338 -2.79 22.99 32.61
C THR A 338 -1.76 22.68 31.53
N GLU A 339 -0.48 22.90 31.80
CA GLU A 339 0.63 22.58 30.90
C GLU A 339 1.12 21.13 31.10
N TYR A 340 0.21 20.17 31.09
CA TYR A 340 0.55 18.75 31.15
C TYR A 340 0.79 18.16 29.78
N GLY A 341 1.42 16.99 29.76
CA GLY A 341 1.81 16.24 28.58
C GLY A 341 3.29 16.42 28.26
N TYR A 342 3.91 15.31 27.88
CA TYR A 342 5.34 15.23 27.55
C TYR A 342 5.50 14.88 26.08
N VAL A 343 6.43 15.56 25.41
CA VAL A 343 6.82 15.28 24.02
C VAL A 343 8.34 15.29 23.93
N LYS A 344 8.92 14.22 23.39
CA LYS A 344 10.35 14.09 23.12
C LYS A 344 10.54 13.74 21.65
N ALA A 345 11.41 14.46 20.97
CA ALA A 345 11.92 14.11 19.65
C ALA A 345 13.43 13.89 19.74
N ALA A 346 13.89 12.69 19.38
CA ALA A 346 15.29 12.34 19.36
C ALA A 346 15.79 12.23 17.91
N PHE A 347 16.95 12.84 17.65
CA PHE A 347 17.65 12.69 16.38
C PHE A 347 18.84 11.74 16.61
N LEU A 348 18.83 10.61 15.90
CA LEU A 348 19.89 9.63 16.00
C LEU A 348 20.98 9.98 14.97
N GLU A 349 22.21 10.15 15.44
CA GLU A 349 23.35 10.37 14.56
C GLU A 349 23.92 8.99 14.14
N PRO A 350 24.23 8.79 12.85
CA PRO A 350 24.88 7.56 12.41
C PRO A 350 26.23 7.38 13.11
N ASP A 351 26.49 6.18 13.60
CA ASP A 351 27.80 5.77 14.09
C ASP A 351 28.36 4.62 13.24
N ASP A 352 29.64 4.29 13.43
CA ASP A 352 30.32 3.24 12.67
C ASP A 352 30.10 1.83 13.29
N GLU A 353 29.52 1.75 14.50
CA GLU A 353 29.35 0.51 15.25
C GLU A 353 27.96 -0.10 15.06
N HIS A 354 26.91 0.74 14.92
CA HIS A 354 25.53 0.30 14.86
C HIS A 354 24.83 0.82 13.60
N ASN A 355 24.02 -0.04 12.99
CA ASN A 355 23.14 0.40 11.91
C ASN A 355 21.93 1.17 12.46
N TYR A 356 21.20 1.86 11.58
CA TYR A 356 20.03 2.67 11.96
C TYR A 356 18.99 1.90 12.81
N THR A 357 18.75 0.62 12.49
CA THR A 357 17.78 -0.20 13.23
C THR A 357 18.26 -0.48 14.64
N GLU A 358 19.53 -0.83 14.81
CA GLU A 358 20.15 -1.10 16.11
C GLU A 358 20.15 0.15 17.00
N GLN A 359 20.57 1.30 16.46
CA GLN A 359 20.53 2.57 17.19
C GLN A 359 19.08 2.92 17.63
N THR A 360 18.10 2.68 16.74
CA THR A 360 16.70 2.94 17.07
C THR A 360 16.21 2.02 18.19
N LEU A 361 16.60 0.75 18.19
CA LEU A 361 16.24 -0.21 19.25
C LEU A 361 16.88 0.16 20.58
N LEU A 362 18.16 0.56 20.59
CA LEU A 362 18.86 1.03 21.79
C LEU A 362 18.16 2.27 22.39
N ALA A 363 17.93 3.29 21.56
CA ALA A 363 17.26 4.51 22.02
C ALA A 363 15.81 4.26 22.51
N LEU A 364 15.10 3.31 21.87
CA LEU A 364 13.77 2.88 22.28
C LEU A 364 13.81 2.16 23.63
N GLY A 365 14.78 1.27 23.85
CA GLY A 365 15.00 0.56 25.11
C GLY A 365 15.32 1.50 26.27
N GLU A 366 16.23 2.46 26.05
CA GLU A 366 16.56 3.50 27.04
C GLU A 366 15.33 4.32 27.45
N GLU A 367 14.51 4.72 26.48
CA GLU A 367 13.31 5.49 26.76
C GLU A 367 12.27 4.68 27.53
N VAL A 368 12.08 3.41 27.18
CA VAL A 368 11.17 2.52 27.92
C VAL A 368 11.64 2.31 29.36
N GLN A 369 12.93 2.07 29.58
CA GLN A 369 13.48 1.93 30.93
C GLN A 369 13.26 3.19 31.76
N ARG A 370 13.54 4.37 31.19
CA ARG A 370 13.28 5.65 31.82
C ARG A 370 11.81 5.83 32.22
N LEU A 371 10.87 5.47 31.32
CA LEU A 371 9.43 5.54 31.60
C LEU A 371 9.02 4.62 32.76
N LEU A 372 9.57 3.41 32.80
CA LEU A 372 9.32 2.46 33.90
C LEU A 372 9.87 2.98 35.23
N GLU A 373 11.05 3.61 35.25
CA GLU A 373 11.63 4.26 36.45
C GLU A 373 10.77 5.43 36.92
N GLU A 374 10.08 6.13 36.02
CA GLU A 374 9.13 7.21 36.35
C GLU A 374 7.76 6.68 36.80
N GLY A 375 7.55 5.35 36.80
CA GLY A 375 6.35 4.69 37.30
C GLY A 375 5.26 4.45 36.24
N VAL A 376 5.56 4.58 34.96
CA VAL A 376 4.66 4.19 33.87
C VAL A 376 4.61 2.66 33.80
N THR A 377 3.43 2.07 33.71
CA THR A 377 3.31 0.61 33.62
C THR A 377 3.54 0.10 32.21
N LEU A 378 3.92 -1.18 32.06
CA LEU A 378 4.13 -1.79 30.73
C LEU A 378 2.89 -1.66 29.83
N ASN A 379 1.70 -1.82 30.43
CA ASN A 379 0.42 -1.75 29.71
C ASN A 379 0.08 -0.33 29.22
N ASP A 380 0.67 0.69 29.81
CA ASP A 380 0.47 2.09 29.44
C ASP A 380 1.41 2.53 28.29
N ILE A 381 2.38 1.69 27.93
CA ILE A 381 3.33 1.98 26.86
C ILE A 381 2.87 1.31 25.57
N THR A 382 2.77 2.11 24.52
CA THR A 382 2.40 1.64 23.18
C THR A 382 3.44 2.11 22.16
N ILE A 383 3.92 1.17 21.34
CA ILE A 383 4.85 1.42 20.25
C ILE A 383 4.07 1.38 18.92
N LEU A 384 4.09 2.46 18.16
CA LEU A 384 3.46 2.54 16.85
C LEU A 384 4.49 2.41 15.74
N VAL A 385 4.27 1.49 14.82
CA VAL A 385 5.13 1.27 13.66
C VAL A 385 4.40 1.50 12.34
N ARG A 386 5.12 2.01 11.33
CA ARG A 386 4.56 2.20 9.99
C ARG A 386 4.42 0.90 9.22
N LYS A 387 5.34 -0.05 9.44
CA LYS A 387 5.41 -1.33 8.72
C LYS A 387 5.48 -2.49 9.70
N ASN A 388 4.66 -3.52 9.48
CA ASN A 388 4.63 -4.73 10.32
C ASN A 388 5.99 -5.42 10.41
N LYS A 389 6.82 -5.34 9.38
CA LYS A 389 8.18 -5.92 9.40
C LYS A 389 9.09 -5.38 10.51
N ASN A 390 8.75 -4.23 11.11
CA ASN A 390 9.50 -3.63 12.20
C ASN A 390 9.07 -4.19 13.57
N ILE A 391 7.98 -4.96 13.65
CA ILE A 391 7.48 -5.55 14.90
C ILE A 391 8.41 -6.64 15.43
N PRO A 392 8.78 -7.67 14.64
CA PRO A 392 9.62 -8.75 15.15
C PRO A 392 10.97 -8.28 15.73
N PRO A 393 11.74 -7.39 15.07
CA PRO A 393 12.99 -6.89 15.64
C PRO A 393 12.82 -6.18 16.99
N ILE A 394 11.72 -5.42 17.15
CA ILE A 394 11.41 -4.76 18.43
C ILE A 394 11.07 -5.82 19.47
N ALA A 395 10.18 -6.75 19.15
CA ALA A 395 9.76 -7.80 20.09
C ALA A 395 10.96 -8.65 20.54
N ASP A 396 11.83 -9.05 19.61
CA ASP A 396 13.05 -9.81 19.88
C ASP A 396 14.01 -9.06 20.81
N TYR A 397 14.21 -7.77 20.57
CA TYR A 397 15.10 -6.95 21.39
C TYR A 397 14.56 -6.80 22.81
N PHE A 398 13.25 -6.55 22.97
CA PHE A 398 12.64 -6.40 24.29
C PHE A 398 12.62 -7.72 25.10
N ASP A 399 12.37 -8.85 24.44
CA ASP A 399 12.39 -10.17 25.10
C ASP A 399 13.81 -10.61 25.50
N LYS A 400 14.78 -10.51 24.58
CA LYS A 400 16.12 -11.05 24.75
C LYS A 400 17.04 -10.15 25.59
N GLU A 401 17.02 -8.84 25.33
CA GLU A 401 17.97 -7.90 25.95
C GLU A 401 17.40 -7.23 27.19
N LEU A 402 16.11 -6.92 27.19
CA LEU A 402 15.47 -6.18 28.27
C LEU A 402 14.61 -7.07 29.18
N HIS A 403 14.32 -8.30 28.78
CA HIS A 403 13.43 -9.24 29.47
C HIS A 403 12.05 -8.65 29.77
N LEU A 404 11.53 -7.81 28.85
CA LEU A 404 10.24 -7.15 28.94
C LEU A 404 9.24 -7.81 28.01
N SER A 405 8.04 -8.07 28.53
CA SER A 405 6.95 -8.65 27.72
C SER A 405 6.40 -7.64 26.74
N VAL A 406 6.22 -8.09 25.47
CA VAL A 406 5.64 -7.31 24.38
C VAL A 406 4.36 -7.97 23.91
N VAL A 407 3.33 -7.18 23.68
CA VAL A 407 2.02 -7.62 23.19
C VAL A 407 1.76 -7.07 21.80
N SER A 408 1.68 -7.95 20.80
CA SER A 408 1.39 -7.56 19.40
C SER A 408 0.63 -8.67 18.70
N ASP A 409 -0.40 -8.31 17.93
CA ASP A 409 -1.12 -9.26 17.09
C ASP A 409 -0.21 -10.03 16.11
N GLU A 410 0.86 -9.39 15.64
CA GLU A 410 1.81 -10.03 14.72
C GLU A 410 2.80 -10.96 15.44
N ALA A 411 3.10 -10.69 16.72
CA ALA A 411 3.96 -11.53 17.53
C ALA A 411 3.24 -12.78 18.06
N PHE A 412 1.91 -12.75 18.09
CA PHE A 412 1.08 -13.85 18.59
C PHE A 412 0.39 -14.67 17.50
N ARG A 413 0.94 -14.68 16.29
CA ARG A 413 0.47 -15.59 15.25
C ARG A 413 0.81 -17.03 15.61
N LEU A 414 -0.06 -17.96 15.25
CA LEU A 414 0.18 -19.39 15.52
C LEU A 414 1.48 -19.91 14.89
N ASP A 415 1.87 -19.36 13.73
CA ASP A 415 3.14 -19.72 13.06
C ASP A 415 4.41 -19.11 13.70
N ALA A 416 4.28 -18.23 14.70
CA ALA A 416 5.38 -17.75 15.52
C ALA A 416 5.77 -18.72 16.66
N SER A 417 4.91 -19.69 16.97
CA SER A 417 5.14 -20.68 18.03
C SER A 417 6.07 -21.80 17.59
N LEU A 418 7.17 -21.99 18.32
CA LEU A 418 8.09 -23.11 18.08
C LEU A 418 7.39 -24.47 18.17
N ALA A 419 6.55 -24.66 19.20
CA ALA A 419 5.81 -25.90 19.41
C ALA A 419 4.87 -26.20 18.23
N ILE A 420 4.15 -25.20 17.74
CA ILE A 420 3.22 -25.39 16.61
C ILE A 420 3.98 -25.61 15.31
N CYS A 421 5.08 -24.87 15.08
CA CYS A 421 5.93 -25.13 13.90
C CYS A 421 6.44 -26.57 13.89
N MET A 422 6.87 -27.10 15.04
CA MET A 422 7.29 -28.50 15.15
C MET A 422 6.15 -29.48 14.86
N LEU A 423 4.95 -29.25 15.37
CA LEU A 423 3.77 -30.06 15.05
C LEU A 423 3.49 -30.08 13.55
N MET A 424 3.47 -28.90 12.92
CA MET A 424 3.19 -28.77 11.50
C MET A 424 4.27 -29.38 10.61
N ASP A 425 5.54 -29.23 10.98
CA ASP A 425 6.66 -29.85 10.25
C ASP A 425 6.63 -31.38 10.41
N ALA A 426 6.27 -31.90 11.60
CA ALA A 426 6.05 -33.33 11.80
C ALA A 426 4.88 -33.86 10.95
N LEU A 427 3.75 -33.14 10.86
CA LEU A 427 2.64 -33.49 9.97
C LEU A 427 3.07 -33.49 8.50
N ARG A 428 3.84 -32.50 8.06
CA ARG A 428 4.38 -32.46 6.68
C ARG A 428 5.32 -33.63 6.38
N CYS A 429 6.16 -34.03 7.35
CA CYS A 429 7.01 -35.21 7.23
C CYS A 429 6.21 -36.51 7.15
N LEU A 430 5.08 -36.62 7.85
CA LEU A 430 4.19 -37.78 7.78
C LEU A 430 3.39 -37.81 6.48
N SER A 431 2.91 -36.68 6.01
CA SER A 431 2.18 -36.54 4.74
C SER A 431 3.08 -36.89 3.55
N ASN A 432 4.29 -36.32 3.50
CA ASN A 432 5.24 -36.56 2.42
C ASN A 432 6.62 -36.93 2.99
N PRO A 433 6.97 -38.23 3.08
CA PRO A 433 8.27 -38.68 3.58
C PRO A 433 9.49 -38.23 2.78
N GLU A 434 9.30 -37.80 1.52
CA GLU A 434 10.37 -37.26 0.66
C GLU A 434 10.61 -35.76 0.87
N ASN A 435 9.82 -35.09 1.72
CA ASN A 435 9.94 -33.66 1.99
C ASN A 435 11.12 -33.37 2.93
N ARG A 436 12.32 -33.30 2.35
CA ARG A 436 13.57 -33.02 3.10
C ARG A 436 13.60 -31.64 3.75
N ILE A 437 12.83 -30.68 3.24
CA ILE A 437 12.75 -29.32 3.81
C ILE A 437 11.99 -29.37 5.13
N ALA A 438 10.85 -30.02 5.18
CA ALA A 438 10.10 -30.20 6.42
C ALA A 438 10.89 -31.03 7.45
N GLU A 439 11.59 -32.06 7.03
CA GLU A 439 12.45 -32.87 7.92
C GLU A 439 13.60 -32.04 8.50
N ALA A 440 14.27 -31.22 7.69
CA ALA A 440 15.33 -30.32 8.15
C ALA A 440 14.80 -29.24 9.10
N ALA A 441 13.64 -28.66 8.81
CA ALA A 441 12.97 -27.68 9.69
C ALA A 441 12.58 -28.30 11.03
N LEU A 442 11.99 -29.49 11.01
CA LEU A 442 11.66 -30.23 12.23
C LEU A 442 12.90 -30.54 13.09
N MET A 443 13.98 -30.96 12.45
CA MET A 443 15.25 -31.24 13.14
C MET A 443 15.82 -29.98 13.79
N GLU A 444 15.83 -28.86 13.09
CA GLU A 444 16.35 -27.60 13.62
C GLU A 444 15.48 -27.08 14.76
N ASN A 445 14.14 -27.10 14.61
CA ASN A 445 13.22 -26.69 15.65
C ASN A 445 13.32 -27.59 16.90
N TYR A 446 13.46 -28.91 16.71
CA TYR A 446 13.66 -29.85 17.81
C TYR A 446 14.99 -29.63 18.54
N LYS A 447 16.04 -29.29 17.81
CA LYS A 447 17.33 -28.92 18.38
C LYS A 447 17.26 -27.63 19.20
N LEU A 448 16.52 -26.62 18.74
CA LEU A 448 16.30 -25.37 19.48
C LEU A 448 15.60 -25.64 20.81
N GLN A 449 14.63 -26.55 20.88
CA GLN A 449 13.97 -26.96 22.12
C GLN A 449 14.98 -27.56 23.12
N MET A 450 15.91 -28.39 22.64
CA MET A 450 16.90 -29.08 23.49
C MET A 450 17.99 -28.14 24.03
N THR A 451 18.30 -27.03 23.32
CA THR A 451 19.36 -26.10 23.74
C THR A 451 18.98 -25.21 24.91
N ASN A 452 17.69 -25.09 25.23
CA ASN A 452 17.24 -24.34 26.41
C ASN A 452 17.48 -25.09 27.73
N ASP A 453 17.72 -26.41 27.70
CA ASP A 453 17.90 -27.23 28.92
C ASP A 453 19.34 -27.62 29.25
N GLU A 454 20.28 -27.69 28.29
CA GLU A 454 21.69 -28.03 28.52
C GLU A 454 22.59 -27.47 27.42
N GLN A 455 23.75 -26.89 27.78
CA GLN A 455 24.76 -26.40 26.81
C GLN A 455 25.16 -27.49 25.81
N PRO A 456 24.94 -27.34 24.52
CA PRO A 456 25.28 -28.38 23.57
C PRO A 456 26.77 -28.39 23.26
N LYS A 457 27.39 -29.54 23.46
CA LYS A 457 28.61 -29.90 22.72
C LYS A 457 28.19 -30.08 21.26
N PHE A 458 28.76 -29.26 20.40
CA PHE A 458 28.55 -29.31 18.95
C PHE A 458 28.82 -30.71 18.41
N THR A 459 27.77 -31.50 18.19
CA THR A 459 27.81 -32.72 17.39
C THR A 459 26.79 -32.62 16.27
N THR A 460 27.24 -32.84 15.07
CA THR A 460 26.51 -32.84 13.81
C THR A 460 25.31 -33.80 13.89
N ALA A 461 24.10 -33.24 13.80
CA ALA A 461 22.77 -33.86 13.74
C ALA A 461 22.23 -34.46 15.07
N THR A 462 21.32 -33.72 15.72
CA THR A 462 20.46 -34.31 16.76
C THR A 462 19.42 -35.18 16.05
N PRO A 463 19.39 -36.52 16.25
CA PRO A 463 18.40 -37.36 15.60
C PRO A 463 17.01 -37.08 16.16
N LEU A 464 16.00 -37.14 15.28
CA LEU A 464 14.59 -37.07 15.70
C LEU A 464 14.26 -38.22 16.67
N PRO A 465 13.28 -38.07 17.57
CA PRO A 465 12.88 -39.13 18.52
C PRO A 465 12.63 -40.45 17.81
N GLU A 466 13.17 -41.54 18.38
CA GLU A 466 12.98 -42.89 17.85
C GLU A 466 11.48 -43.26 17.76
N ALA A 467 10.68 -42.80 18.73
CA ALA A 467 9.24 -43.00 18.74
C ALA A 467 8.54 -42.34 17.52
N PHE A 468 9.08 -41.28 16.95
CA PHE A 468 8.60 -40.65 15.72
C PHE A 468 9.08 -41.43 14.48
N THR A 469 10.39 -41.70 14.42
CA THR A 469 11.01 -42.29 13.21
C THR A 469 10.57 -43.75 12.96
N SER A 470 10.44 -44.56 14.03
CA SER A 470 10.06 -45.97 13.94
C SER A 470 8.55 -46.21 13.73
N ARG A 471 7.70 -45.23 14.08
CA ARG A 471 6.25 -45.36 14.06
C ARG A 471 5.55 -44.52 12.97
N ARG A 472 6.29 -44.01 11.98
CA ARG A 472 5.77 -43.09 10.95
C ARG A 472 4.48 -43.63 10.27
N GLU A 473 4.45 -44.91 9.89
CA GLU A 473 3.27 -45.55 9.23
C GLU A 473 2.08 -45.62 10.18
N THR A 474 2.28 -45.92 11.43
CA THR A 474 1.19 -45.99 12.43
C THR A 474 0.64 -44.59 12.72
N LEU A 475 1.52 -43.60 12.92
CA LEU A 475 1.15 -42.22 13.16
C LEU A 475 0.33 -41.63 12.00
N ARG A 476 0.72 -41.94 10.76
CA ARG A 476 0.02 -41.48 9.55
C ARG A 476 -1.43 -41.94 9.46
N LEU A 477 -1.76 -43.08 10.08
CA LEU A 477 -3.11 -43.64 10.06
C LEU A 477 -4.00 -43.19 11.23
N MET A 478 -3.46 -42.40 12.16
CA MET A 478 -4.20 -41.87 13.31
C MET A 478 -5.16 -40.75 12.88
N PRO A 479 -6.31 -40.58 13.54
CA PRO A 479 -7.13 -39.40 13.41
C PRO A 479 -6.33 -38.13 13.77
N LEU A 480 -6.60 -37.02 13.08
CA LEU A 480 -5.78 -35.81 13.17
C LEU A 480 -5.57 -35.30 14.61
N TYR A 481 -6.64 -35.27 15.41
CA TYR A 481 -6.55 -34.75 16.78
C TYR A 481 -5.67 -35.64 17.67
N GLU A 482 -5.90 -36.97 17.63
CA GLU A 482 -5.10 -37.96 18.36
C GLU A 482 -3.65 -37.97 17.89
N LEU A 483 -3.43 -37.80 16.58
CA LEU A 483 -2.08 -37.67 16.01
C LEU A 483 -1.33 -36.46 16.60
N LEU A 484 -1.99 -35.31 16.72
CA LEU A 484 -1.38 -34.09 17.27
C LEU A 484 -1.06 -34.25 18.76
N GLU A 485 -1.93 -34.90 19.56
CA GLU A 485 -1.65 -35.24 20.96
C GLU A 485 -0.46 -36.18 21.11
N GLU A 486 -0.39 -37.21 20.25
CA GLU A 486 0.74 -38.15 20.25
C GLU A 486 2.07 -37.44 19.86
N LEU A 487 2.04 -36.58 18.81
CA LEU A 487 3.21 -35.79 18.43
C LEU A 487 3.64 -34.82 19.55
N PHE A 488 2.67 -34.17 20.20
CA PHE A 488 2.96 -33.32 21.38
C PHE A 488 3.69 -34.10 22.46
N SER A 489 3.29 -35.34 22.72
CA SER A 489 3.94 -36.22 23.70
C SER A 489 5.32 -36.70 23.23
N ILE A 490 5.45 -37.15 21.98
CA ILE A 490 6.72 -37.66 21.41
C ILE A 490 7.81 -36.61 21.42
N PHE A 491 7.46 -35.37 21.06
CA PHE A 491 8.42 -34.25 21.04
C PHE A 491 8.58 -33.55 22.39
N GLY A 492 7.84 -33.94 23.42
CA GLY A 492 7.95 -33.40 24.78
C GLY A 492 7.66 -31.90 24.87
N MET A 493 6.66 -31.44 24.12
CA MET A 493 6.37 -30.01 23.93
C MET A 493 5.92 -29.30 25.20
N SER A 494 5.46 -30.03 26.23
CA SER A 494 5.15 -29.50 27.56
C SER A 494 6.36 -28.87 28.29
N ARG A 495 7.58 -29.11 27.79
CA ARG A 495 8.82 -28.53 28.33
C ARG A 495 9.17 -27.18 27.72
N ILE A 496 8.48 -26.76 26.66
CA ILE A 496 8.74 -25.49 25.99
C ILE A 496 7.98 -24.41 26.74
N GLU A 497 8.72 -23.53 27.40
CA GLU A 497 8.13 -22.44 28.17
C GLU A 497 7.35 -21.45 27.29
N LYS A 498 6.34 -20.81 27.89
CA LYS A 498 5.53 -19.73 27.28
C LYS A 498 4.77 -20.16 25.99
N GLN A 499 4.55 -21.46 25.75
CA GLN A 499 3.84 -21.95 24.55
C GLN A 499 2.39 -22.38 24.81
N ASP A 500 1.95 -22.42 26.06
CA ASP A 500 0.64 -22.94 26.45
C ASP A 500 -0.52 -22.22 25.74
N ALA A 501 -0.52 -20.90 25.71
CA ALA A 501 -1.56 -20.12 25.05
C ALA A 501 -1.65 -20.39 23.54
N TYR A 502 -0.51 -20.60 22.88
CA TYR A 502 -0.44 -20.97 21.48
C TYR A 502 -1.02 -22.37 21.24
N LEU A 503 -0.61 -23.34 22.07
CA LEU A 503 -1.06 -24.71 21.97
C LEU A 503 -2.57 -24.82 22.22
N PHE A 504 -3.11 -24.19 23.26
CA PHE A 504 -4.55 -24.15 23.49
C PHE A 504 -5.32 -23.58 22.32
N SER A 505 -4.90 -22.40 21.82
CA SER A 505 -5.55 -21.78 20.67
C SER A 505 -5.45 -22.61 19.39
N PHE A 506 -4.34 -23.34 19.21
CA PHE A 506 -4.15 -24.24 18.09
C PHE A 506 -5.08 -25.46 18.17
N PHE A 507 -5.14 -26.15 19.32
CA PHE A 507 -6.02 -27.31 19.52
C PHE A 507 -7.52 -26.93 19.44
N ASP A 508 -7.90 -25.73 19.92
CA ASP A 508 -9.24 -25.20 19.71
C ASP A 508 -9.55 -25.01 18.23
N ALA A 509 -8.61 -24.43 17.48
CA ALA A 509 -8.78 -24.25 16.03
C ALA A 509 -8.81 -25.57 15.25
N VAL A 510 -8.06 -26.59 15.68
CA VAL A 510 -8.15 -27.96 15.12
C VAL A 510 -9.53 -28.56 15.41
N THR A 511 -10.04 -28.38 16.60
CA THR A 511 -11.39 -28.84 16.99
C THR A 511 -12.47 -28.17 16.15
N GLU A 512 -12.38 -26.86 15.94
CA GLU A 512 -13.27 -26.08 15.08
C GLU A 512 -13.19 -26.56 13.61
N TYR A 513 -12.00 -26.82 13.10
CA TYR A 513 -11.79 -27.38 11.76
C TYR A 513 -12.48 -28.72 11.58
N LEU A 514 -12.34 -29.64 12.54
CA LEU A 514 -12.90 -31.00 12.49
C LEU A 514 -14.44 -31.05 12.57
N GLN A 515 -15.11 -29.98 13.03
CA GLN A 515 -16.57 -29.87 13.03
C GLN A 515 -17.16 -29.83 11.62
N SER A 516 -16.41 -29.29 10.64
CA SER A 516 -16.90 -29.06 9.28
C SER A 516 -16.04 -29.67 8.18
N ASN A 517 -14.89 -30.28 8.52
CA ASN A 517 -13.95 -30.82 7.55
C ASN A 517 -13.53 -32.26 7.93
N SER A 518 -12.97 -32.97 6.96
CA SER A 518 -12.43 -34.30 7.19
C SER A 518 -11.12 -34.24 8.00
N SER A 519 -10.80 -35.33 8.70
CA SER A 519 -9.54 -35.51 9.42
C SER A 519 -8.34 -35.84 8.52
N GLU A 520 -8.46 -35.60 7.20
CA GLU A 520 -7.41 -35.91 6.23
C GLU A 520 -6.22 -34.95 6.42
N LEU A 521 -5.03 -35.53 6.53
CA LEU A 521 -3.80 -34.83 6.86
C LEU A 521 -3.44 -33.74 5.83
N ASP A 522 -3.50 -34.06 4.53
CA ASP A 522 -3.16 -33.12 3.46
C ASP A 522 -4.12 -31.95 3.37
N SER A 523 -5.41 -32.20 3.64
CA SER A 523 -6.43 -31.15 3.68
C SER A 523 -6.22 -30.20 4.84
N PHE A 524 -5.80 -30.71 6.01
CA PHE A 524 -5.48 -29.87 7.16
C PHE A 524 -4.20 -29.06 6.96
N ILE A 525 -3.14 -29.64 6.39
CA ILE A 525 -1.90 -28.91 6.07
C ILE A 525 -2.18 -27.75 5.11
N ARG A 526 -3.02 -27.97 4.09
CA ARG A 526 -3.44 -26.90 3.18
C ARG A 526 -4.24 -25.82 3.89
N TYR A 527 -5.17 -26.19 4.76
CA TYR A 527 -5.95 -25.23 5.56
C TYR A 527 -5.05 -24.40 6.50
N TRP A 528 -4.03 -25.04 7.08
CA TRP A 528 -3.01 -24.36 7.86
C TRP A 528 -2.29 -23.31 7.02
N ASP A 529 -1.72 -23.70 5.88
CA ASP A 529 -0.92 -22.83 5.02
C ASP A 529 -1.73 -21.65 4.46
N GLU A 530 -3.01 -21.87 4.16
CA GLU A 530 -3.89 -20.85 3.56
C GLU A 530 -4.55 -19.92 4.60
N THR A 531 -4.80 -20.40 5.81
CA THR A 531 -5.68 -19.69 6.75
C THR A 531 -5.15 -19.66 8.18
N LEU A 532 -4.89 -20.83 8.76
CA LEU A 532 -4.71 -20.97 10.20
C LEU A 532 -3.37 -20.44 10.70
N CYS A 533 -2.32 -20.53 9.90
CA CYS A 533 -0.97 -20.04 10.24
C CYS A 533 -0.95 -18.56 10.64
N SER A 534 -1.82 -17.75 10.07
CA SER A 534 -1.94 -16.32 10.34
C SER A 534 -2.95 -15.97 11.44
N LYS A 535 -3.64 -16.95 12.01
CA LYS A 535 -4.57 -16.72 13.14
C LYS A 535 -3.78 -16.25 14.36
N THR A 536 -4.26 -15.19 14.99
CA THR A 536 -3.63 -14.60 16.18
C THR A 536 -4.33 -15.06 17.45
N ILE A 537 -3.57 -15.19 18.54
CA ILE A 537 -4.12 -15.48 19.86
C ILE A 537 -4.73 -14.20 20.42
N PRO A 538 -5.91 -14.24 21.08
CA PRO A 538 -6.46 -13.08 21.77
C PRO A 538 -5.51 -12.58 22.87
N SER A 539 -5.00 -11.35 22.71
CA SER A 539 -4.04 -10.73 23.63
C SER A 539 -4.67 -10.15 24.91
N GLY A 540 -5.94 -10.45 25.21
CA GLY A 540 -6.76 -9.74 26.17
C GLY A 540 -6.33 -9.84 27.65
N GLU A 541 -5.39 -10.71 28.00
CA GLU A 541 -5.01 -10.97 29.40
C GLU A 541 -3.49 -10.91 29.66
N MET A 542 -2.67 -10.50 28.68
CA MET A 542 -1.22 -10.44 28.89
C MET A 542 -0.77 -9.01 29.22
N ASP A 543 -0.07 -8.87 30.32
CA ASP A 543 0.61 -7.63 30.69
C ASP A 543 1.86 -7.45 29.81
N GLY A 544 2.00 -6.30 29.17
CA GLY A 544 3.15 -6.00 28.34
C GLY A 544 3.03 -4.74 27.48
N ILE A 545 4.15 -4.33 26.91
CA ILE A 545 4.23 -3.20 25.99
C ILE A 545 3.49 -3.55 24.70
N ARG A 546 2.54 -2.71 24.32
CA ARG A 546 1.73 -2.94 23.12
C ARG A 546 2.43 -2.44 21.87
N ILE A 547 2.48 -3.26 20.80
CA ILE A 547 2.98 -2.82 19.49
C ILE A 547 1.87 -2.90 18.46
N PHE A 548 1.57 -1.76 17.81
CA PHE A 548 0.59 -1.67 16.74
C PHE A 548 1.18 -1.04 15.48
N SER A 549 0.66 -1.42 14.31
CA SER A 549 0.80 -0.57 13.15
C SER A 549 -0.11 0.66 13.26
N ILE A 550 0.31 1.79 12.65
CA ILE A 550 -0.49 3.02 12.61
C ILE A 550 -1.93 2.76 12.11
N HIS A 551 -2.11 1.82 11.16
CA HIS A 551 -3.46 1.48 10.67
C HIS A 551 -4.34 0.80 11.73
N LYS A 552 -3.75 -0.06 12.56
CA LYS A 552 -4.48 -0.76 13.63
C LYS A 552 -4.74 0.11 14.85
N SER A 553 -3.98 1.18 15.03
CA SER A 553 -4.16 2.11 16.15
C SER A 553 -5.28 3.13 15.93
N LYS A 554 -5.84 3.20 14.71
CA LYS A 554 -6.93 4.14 14.42
C LYS A 554 -8.16 3.86 15.29
N GLY A 555 -8.72 4.93 15.87
CA GLY A 555 -9.85 4.84 16.80
C GLY A 555 -9.47 4.50 18.26
N LEU A 556 -8.20 4.14 18.51
CA LEU A 556 -7.70 3.84 19.86
C LEU A 556 -7.07 5.06 20.51
N GLU A 557 -6.95 5.00 21.86
CA GLU A 557 -6.20 5.97 22.65
C GLU A 557 -5.20 5.26 23.54
N PHE A 558 -4.09 5.92 23.83
CA PHE A 558 -2.98 5.35 24.58
C PHE A 558 -2.42 6.39 25.56
N HIS A 559 -1.93 5.95 26.72
CA HIS A 559 -1.30 6.82 27.69
C HIS A 559 0.05 7.34 27.19
N THR A 560 0.93 6.44 26.77
CA THR A 560 2.27 6.76 26.26
C THR A 560 2.46 6.15 24.88
N VAL A 561 2.90 6.97 23.91
CA VAL A 561 3.11 6.54 22.52
C VAL A 561 4.56 6.76 22.12
N LEU A 562 5.21 5.71 21.64
CA LEU A 562 6.56 5.73 21.08
C LEU A 562 6.50 5.42 19.57
N ILE A 563 7.20 6.21 18.76
CA ILE A 563 7.23 6.07 17.30
C ILE A 563 8.69 5.95 16.84
N PRO A 564 9.26 4.73 16.81
CA PRO A 564 10.70 4.53 16.59
C PRO A 564 11.16 4.62 15.14
N PHE A 565 10.30 4.33 14.12
CA PHE A 565 10.70 4.22 12.71
C PHE A 565 9.86 5.06 11.75
#